data_835977f409a4c6a9cf52a065847da5fe
#
_entry.id   835977f409a4c6a9cf52a065847da5fe
#
_cell.length_a   1.000
_cell.length_b   1.000
_cell.length_c   1.000
_cell.angle_alpha   90.00
_cell.angle_beta   90.00
_cell.angle_gamma   90.00
#
_symmetry.space_group_name_H-M   'P 1'
#
loop_
_entity.id
_entity.type
_entity.pdbx_description
1 polymer ?
#
loop_
_entity_poly.entity_id
_entity_poly.type
_entity_poly.pdbx_seq_one_letter_code
_entity_poly.pdbx_strand_id
1 'polypeptide(L)'
;MRGQSTATPIDVATVRSWLGDGGETAFIDVREEGQHGAGHPLLVPRVVILDPEITRDTPEWLWASTGIRALDHAVERFYTPTHQPLTDVLCIEAIRLLVRELPVTMHTPGDLDARLACQLAAWFSLFGAFNARTGLSHAIGHQLGGRCGVPHGQTSCVILPHVMLFNAPAAADRLAVIGEAAGVMTEGKSTEDAAKAATKTVARAIKALGCPTRLTEVGVTEADLHPIAQATFDELRPGMNPRRVHDPDEILEILKAAL
;
A
#
# COMPACT_ATOMS: atom_id res chain seq x y z
N MET A 1 -15.19 25.86 11.36
CA MET A 1 -14.27 25.98 12.51
C MET A 1 -13.53 24.66 12.60
N ARG A 2 -12.24 24.61 12.25
CA ARG A 2 -11.40 23.41 12.42
C ARG A 2 -11.10 23.31 13.91
N GLY A 3 -11.54 22.22 14.56
CA GLY A 3 -11.18 21.95 15.95
C GLY A 3 -9.65 21.82 16.06
N GLN A 4 -9.04 22.68 16.85
CA GLN A 4 -7.63 22.54 17.21
C GLN A 4 -7.48 21.25 18.01
N SER A 5 -6.61 20.36 17.55
CA SER A 5 -6.21 19.17 18.31
C SER A 5 -5.69 19.62 19.67
N THR A 6 -6.25 19.10 20.75
CA THR A 6 -5.81 19.32 22.14
C THR A 6 -4.69 18.37 22.55
N ALA A 7 -4.04 17.71 21.60
CA ALA A 7 -2.91 16.83 21.89
C ALA A 7 -1.74 17.65 22.46
N THR A 8 -1.30 17.31 23.67
CA THR A 8 -0.13 17.91 24.31
C THR A 8 1.12 17.31 23.68
N PRO A 9 2.05 18.14 23.17
CA PRO A 9 3.34 17.65 22.69
C PRO A 9 4.10 16.95 23.83
N ILE A 10 4.60 15.76 23.56
CA ILE A 10 5.43 15.00 24.50
C ILE A 10 6.88 15.19 24.09
N ASP A 11 7.75 15.58 25.02
CA ASP A 11 9.17 15.74 24.73
C ASP A 11 9.91 14.38 24.65
N VAL A 12 11.09 14.41 24.01
CA VAL A 12 11.91 13.21 23.78
C VAL A 12 12.40 12.57 25.07
N ALA A 13 12.59 13.35 26.16
CA ALA A 13 13.05 12.83 27.43
C ALA A 13 11.94 12.01 28.11
N THR A 14 10.71 12.50 28.06
CA THR A 14 9.51 11.79 28.55
C THR A 14 9.32 10.45 27.79
N VAL A 15 9.45 10.46 26.46
CA VAL A 15 9.38 9.23 25.64
C VAL A 15 10.48 8.23 26.04
N ARG A 16 11.71 8.72 26.26
CA ARG A 16 12.83 7.86 26.69
C ARG A 16 12.61 7.26 28.09
N SER A 17 12.00 8.01 29.01
CA SER A 17 11.68 7.46 30.35
C SER A 17 10.69 6.31 30.26
N TRP A 18 9.65 6.45 29.45
CA TRP A 18 8.68 5.37 29.23
C TRP A 18 9.30 4.12 28.63
N LEU A 19 10.27 4.26 27.73
CA LEU A 19 11.00 3.12 27.14
C LEU A 19 11.97 2.46 28.13
N GLY A 20 12.47 3.20 29.15
CA GLY A 20 13.37 2.70 30.18
C GLY A 20 12.69 1.91 31.28
N ASP A 21 11.45 2.22 31.60
CA ASP A 21 10.72 1.70 32.77
C ASP A 21 10.08 0.30 32.56
N GLY A 22 10.31 -0.33 31.39
CA GLY A 22 9.75 -1.66 31.10
C GLY A 22 8.23 -1.70 30.96
N GLY A 23 7.58 -0.53 30.91
CA GLY A 23 6.14 -0.42 30.68
C GLY A 23 5.72 -0.78 29.26
N GLU A 24 4.53 -1.32 29.12
CA GLU A 24 3.91 -1.61 27.84
C GLU A 24 3.42 -0.31 27.18
N THR A 25 4.30 0.37 26.44
CA THR A 25 3.94 1.60 25.71
C THR A 25 4.04 1.35 24.22
N ALA A 26 2.92 1.46 23.51
CA ALA A 26 2.88 1.40 22.06
C ALA A 26 3.05 2.83 21.50
N PHE A 27 4.01 3.02 20.60
CA PHE A 27 4.16 4.24 19.82
C PHE A 27 3.63 4.01 18.42
N ILE A 28 2.62 4.77 18.03
CA ILE A 28 2.08 4.76 16.68
C ILE A 28 2.53 6.05 16.00
N ASP A 29 3.40 5.95 15.01
CA ASP A 29 3.74 7.09 14.16
C ASP A 29 2.70 7.19 13.04
N VAL A 30 1.85 8.21 13.11
CA VAL A 30 0.78 8.49 12.14
C VAL A 30 1.20 9.50 11.07
N ARG A 31 2.48 9.87 11.03
CA ARG A 31 2.99 10.79 10.00
C ARG A 31 3.06 10.09 8.64
N GLU A 32 2.95 10.89 7.61
CA GLU A 32 3.17 10.42 6.25
C GLU A 32 4.64 9.98 6.04
N GLU A 33 4.86 9.01 5.15
CA GLU A 33 6.15 8.39 4.89
C GLU A 33 7.26 9.42 4.56
N GLY A 34 6.93 10.49 3.83
CA GLY A 34 7.86 11.59 3.54
C GLY A 34 8.28 12.39 4.77
N GLN A 35 7.36 12.63 5.70
CA GLN A 35 7.64 13.30 6.97
C GLN A 35 8.43 12.40 7.92
N HIS A 36 8.15 11.11 7.90
CA HIS A 36 8.87 10.11 8.64
C HIS A 36 10.33 10.01 8.18
N GLY A 37 10.58 10.04 6.86
CA GLY A 37 11.93 10.01 6.28
C GLY A 37 12.81 11.21 6.60
N ALA A 38 12.22 12.37 6.92
CA ALA A 38 12.96 13.61 7.20
C ALA A 38 13.54 13.71 8.62
N GLY A 39 13.14 12.85 9.55
CA GLY A 39 13.67 12.85 10.92
C GLY A 39 12.75 12.10 11.89
N HIS A 40 12.89 10.79 11.94
CA HIS A 40 12.19 9.96 12.92
C HIS A 40 13.19 9.32 13.88
N PRO A 41 12.82 9.12 15.14
CA PRO A 41 13.61 8.25 16.00
C PRO A 41 13.55 6.82 15.43
N LEU A 42 14.67 6.12 15.38
CA LEU A 42 14.74 4.69 15.05
C LEU A 42 14.09 3.87 16.18
N LEU A 43 12.78 4.03 16.34
CA LEU A 43 11.98 3.29 17.31
C LEU A 43 11.30 2.12 16.58
N VAL A 44 11.93 0.96 16.65
CA VAL A 44 11.27 -0.29 16.31
C VAL A 44 10.51 -0.73 17.56
N PRO A 45 9.18 -0.88 17.52
CA PRO A 45 8.41 -1.34 18.67
C PRO A 45 8.89 -2.75 19.08
N ARG A 46 9.08 -2.96 20.37
CA ARG A 46 9.44 -4.29 20.91
C ARG A 46 8.26 -5.26 20.86
N VAL A 47 7.05 -4.72 20.91
CA VAL A 47 5.79 -5.46 20.90
C VAL A 47 4.84 -4.75 19.98
N VAL A 48 4.18 -5.50 19.10
CA VAL A 48 3.09 -5.03 18.26
C VAL A 48 1.82 -5.75 18.76
N ILE A 49 0.83 -4.99 19.21
CA ILE A 49 -0.46 -5.52 19.63
C ILE A 49 -1.44 -5.35 18.48
N LEU A 50 -1.98 -6.46 17.99
CA LEU A 50 -3.02 -6.47 16.97
C LEU A 50 -4.35 -6.77 17.66
N ASP A 51 -5.15 -5.74 17.87
CA ASP A 51 -6.46 -5.86 18.50
C ASP A 51 -7.56 -5.62 17.46
N PRO A 52 -8.29 -6.66 17.02
CA PRO A 52 -9.33 -6.51 16.02
C PRO A 52 -10.56 -5.77 16.53
N GLU A 53 -10.81 -5.79 17.85
CA GLU A 53 -11.99 -5.15 18.43
C GLU A 53 -11.90 -3.63 18.35
N ILE A 54 -10.73 -3.05 18.63
CA ILE A 54 -10.50 -1.59 18.55
C ILE A 54 -10.70 -1.03 17.13
N THR A 55 -10.64 -1.88 16.12
CA THR A 55 -10.81 -1.45 14.71
C THR A 55 -12.25 -1.51 14.22
N ARG A 56 -13.21 -1.99 15.03
CA ARG A 56 -14.62 -2.15 14.63
C ARG A 56 -15.27 -0.85 14.19
N ASP A 57 -14.91 0.26 14.84
CA ASP A 57 -15.47 1.58 14.57
C ASP A 57 -14.71 2.35 13.49
N THR A 58 -13.71 1.72 12.85
CA THR A 58 -13.03 2.32 11.70
C THR A 58 -14.02 2.50 10.54
N PRO A 59 -14.16 3.72 9.98
CA PRO A 59 -15.05 3.94 8.83
C PRO A 59 -14.74 2.98 7.68
N GLU A 60 -15.79 2.43 7.05
CA GLU A 60 -15.65 1.40 5.99
C GLU A 60 -14.72 1.84 4.85
N TRP A 61 -14.87 3.09 4.39
CA TRP A 61 -14.01 3.62 3.33
C TRP A 61 -12.54 3.64 3.71
N LEU A 62 -12.24 3.95 4.99
CA LEU A 62 -10.87 3.99 5.49
C LEU A 62 -10.33 2.58 5.65
N TRP A 63 -11.10 1.67 6.24
CA TRP A 63 -10.72 0.27 6.41
C TRP A 63 -10.42 -0.40 5.07
N ALA A 64 -11.33 -0.26 4.09
CA ALA A 64 -11.15 -0.82 2.76
C ALA A 64 -9.92 -0.23 2.05
N SER A 65 -9.79 1.09 2.00
CA SER A 65 -8.70 1.74 1.27
C SER A 65 -7.32 1.50 1.92
N THR A 66 -7.23 1.46 3.26
CA THR A 66 -5.97 1.12 3.95
C THR A 66 -5.63 -0.36 3.83
N GLY A 67 -6.62 -1.25 3.75
CA GLY A 67 -6.41 -2.66 3.39
C GLY A 67 -5.83 -2.81 1.97
N ILE A 68 -6.32 -2.03 1.00
CA ILE A 68 -5.73 -1.98 -0.35
C ILE A 68 -4.33 -1.36 -0.32
N ARG A 69 -4.05 -0.37 0.55
CA ARG A 69 -2.69 0.13 0.74
C ARG A 69 -1.74 -0.95 1.23
N ALA A 70 -2.18 -1.79 2.18
CA ALA A 70 -1.40 -2.94 2.63
C ALA A 70 -1.17 -3.97 1.50
N LEU A 71 -2.18 -4.18 0.64
CA LEU A 71 -2.03 -5.01 -0.56
C LEU A 71 -0.98 -4.43 -1.52
N ASP A 72 -1.00 -3.13 -1.76
CA ASP A 72 -0.04 -2.42 -2.59
C ASP A 72 1.40 -2.57 -2.04
N HIS A 73 1.58 -2.44 -0.72
CA HIS A 73 2.86 -2.73 -0.07
C HIS A 73 3.36 -4.15 -0.37
N ALA A 74 2.49 -5.15 -0.22
CA ALA A 74 2.86 -6.54 -0.46
C ALA A 74 3.17 -6.82 -1.94
N VAL A 75 2.37 -6.27 -2.87
CA VAL A 75 2.58 -6.42 -4.31
C VAL A 75 3.88 -5.78 -4.74
N GLU A 76 4.12 -4.51 -4.39
CA GLU A 76 5.33 -3.80 -4.81
C GLU A 76 6.60 -4.39 -4.20
N ARG A 77 6.58 -4.78 -2.90
CA ARG A 77 7.73 -5.42 -2.27
C ARG A 77 7.99 -6.84 -2.77
N PHE A 78 6.97 -7.54 -3.24
CA PHE A 78 7.16 -8.86 -3.82
C PHE A 78 7.86 -8.78 -5.18
N TYR A 79 7.45 -7.88 -6.08
CA TYR A 79 8.06 -7.81 -7.41
C TYR A 79 9.24 -6.84 -7.53
N THR A 80 9.60 -6.11 -6.47
CA THR A 80 10.76 -5.19 -6.52
C THR A 80 12.07 -5.91 -6.87
N PRO A 81 13.00 -5.28 -7.60
CA PRO A 81 14.35 -5.84 -7.81
C PRO A 81 15.14 -6.07 -6.53
N THR A 82 14.76 -5.42 -5.42
CA THR A 82 15.39 -5.58 -4.10
C THR A 82 14.68 -6.59 -3.20
N HIS A 83 13.81 -7.43 -3.76
CA HIS A 83 13.08 -8.45 -3.01
C HIS A 83 14.00 -9.43 -2.27
N GLN A 84 13.47 -10.09 -1.24
CA GLN A 84 14.22 -11.00 -0.38
C GLN A 84 13.35 -12.20 0.00
N PRO A 85 13.93 -13.42 0.15
CA PRO A 85 13.15 -14.63 0.39
C PRO A 85 12.18 -14.53 1.58
N LEU A 86 12.60 -13.95 2.71
CA LEU A 86 11.73 -13.77 3.88
C LEU A 86 10.57 -12.79 3.57
N THR A 87 10.90 -11.66 2.94
CA THR A 87 9.90 -10.68 2.53
C THR A 87 8.93 -11.26 1.52
N ASP A 88 9.41 -12.06 0.58
CA ASP A 88 8.58 -12.73 -0.42
C ASP A 88 7.50 -13.61 0.22
N VAL A 89 7.89 -14.45 1.20
CA VAL A 89 6.94 -15.31 1.92
C VAL A 89 5.88 -14.49 2.65
N LEU A 90 6.29 -13.43 3.35
CA LEU A 90 5.36 -12.56 4.08
C LEU A 90 4.43 -11.79 3.14
N CYS A 91 4.94 -11.28 2.01
CA CYS A 91 4.12 -10.57 1.01
C CYS A 91 3.07 -11.49 0.37
N ILE A 92 3.44 -12.72 0.02
CA ILE A 92 2.49 -13.68 -0.55
C ILE A 92 1.39 -14.01 0.43
N GLU A 93 1.73 -14.24 1.71
CA GLU A 93 0.71 -14.49 2.72
C GLU A 93 -0.17 -13.25 2.98
N ALA A 94 0.41 -12.05 2.99
CA ALA A 94 -0.35 -10.80 3.10
C ALA A 94 -1.36 -10.65 1.95
N ILE A 95 -0.94 -10.91 0.71
CA ILE A 95 -1.84 -10.87 -0.47
C ILE A 95 -2.99 -11.87 -0.30
N ARG A 96 -2.68 -13.11 0.09
CA ARG A 96 -3.68 -14.17 0.28
C ARG A 96 -4.71 -13.78 1.33
N LEU A 97 -4.25 -13.29 2.49
CA LEU A 97 -5.12 -12.87 3.59
C LEU A 97 -6.00 -11.68 3.19
N LEU A 98 -5.41 -10.62 2.60
CA LEU A 98 -6.16 -9.41 2.25
C LEU A 98 -7.22 -9.67 1.19
N VAL A 99 -6.89 -10.42 0.14
CA VAL A 99 -7.86 -10.73 -0.93
C VAL A 99 -9.02 -11.59 -0.41
N ARG A 100 -8.75 -12.48 0.57
CA ARG A 100 -9.76 -13.35 1.16
C ARG A 100 -10.59 -12.65 2.23
N GLU A 101 -9.95 -11.99 3.18
CA GLU A 101 -10.58 -11.55 4.42
C GLU A 101 -11.09 -10.10 4.38
N LEU A 102 -10.47 -9.24 3.58
CA LEU A 102 -10.95 -7.85 3.51
C LEU A 102 -12.41 -7.75 3.02
N PRO A 103 -12.85 -8.51 2.00
CA PRO A 103 -14.28 -8.57 1.65
C PRO A 103 -15.17 -9.12 2.78
N VAL A 104 -14.68 -10.10 3.56
CA VAL A 104 -15.45 -10.64 4.69
C VAL A 104 -15.70 -9.54 5.72
N THR A 105 -14.68 -8.76 6.07
CA THR A 105 -14.83 -7.65 7.04
C THR A 105 -15.77 -6.54 6.56
N MET A 106 -15.94 -6.36 5.25
CA MET A 106 -16.89 -5.40 4.68
C MET A 106 -18.34 -5.91 4.75
N HIS A 107 -18.55 -7.22 4.59
CA HIS A 107 -19.89 -7.82 4.70
C HIS A 107 -20.30 -8.12 6.13
N THR A 108 -19.33 -8.47 6.98
CA THR A 108 -19.52 -8.84 8.37
C THR A 108 -18.52 -8.06 9.25
N PRO A 109 -18.79 -6.76 9.52
CA PRO A 109 -17.84 -5.90 10.25
C PRO A 109 -17.50 -6.38 11.66
N GLY A 110 -18.33 -7.24 12.26
CA GLY A 110 -18.11 -7.84 13.57
C GLY A 110 -17.26 -9.12 13.57
N ASP A 111 -16.82 -9.61 12.42
CA ASP A 111 -15.94 -10.79 12.33
C ASP A 111 -14.51 -10.40 12.76
N LEU A 112 -14.21 -10.69 14.03
CA LEU A 112 -12.92 -10.34 14.64
C LEU A 112 -11.76 -11.18 14.09
N ASP A 113 -12.01 -12.41 13.69
CA ASP A 113 -10.98 -13.28 13.12
C ASP A 113 -10.54 -12.76 11.73
N ALA A 114 -11.50 -12.37 10.89
CA ALA A 114 -11.22 -11.75 9.60
C ALA A 114 -10.51 -10.38 9.77
N ARG A 115 -10.90 -9.58 10.78
CA ARG A 115 -10.22 -8.31 11.10
C ARG A 115 -8.79 -8.54 11.56
N LEU A 116 -8.56 -9.50 12.44
CA LEU A 116 -7.22 -9.87 12.92
C LEU A 116 -6.34 -10.33 11.74
N ALA A 117 -6.90 -11.14 10.83
CA ALA A 117 -6.19 -11.58 9.63
C ALA A 117 -5.79 -10.40 8.72
N CYS A 118 -6.66 -9.38 8.55
CA CYS A 118 -6.32 -8.15 7.82
C CYS A 118 -5.21 -7.35 8.52
N GLN A 119 -5.23 -7.23 9.85
CA GLN A 119 -4.17 -6.56 10.62
C GLN A 119 -2.83 -7.30 10.50
N LEU A 120 -2.84 -8.63 10.62
CA LEU A 120 -1.65 -9.48 10.40
C LEU A 120 -1.09 -9.28 8.99
N ALA A 121 -1.95 -9.28 7.98
CA ALA A 121 -1.55 -9.06 6.60
C ALA A 121 -0.92 -7.68 6.39
N ALA A 122 -1.49 -6.63 6.99
CA ALA A 122 -0.91 -5.29 6.95
C ALA A 122 0.48 -5.26 7.61
N TRP A 123 0.66 -5.93 8.74
CA TRP A 123 1.96 -6.05 9.39
C TRP A 123 2.96 -6.84 8.54
N PHE A 124 2.56 -7.98 7.96
CA PHE A 124 3.42 -8.76 7.06
C PHE A 124 3.87 -7.93 5.85
N SER A 125 2.97 -7.15 5.26
CA SER A 125 3.26 -6.31 4.11
C SER A 125 4.32 -5.24 4.40
N LEU A 126 4.46 -4.81 5.67
CA LEU A 126 5.40 -3.79 6.11
C LEU A 126 6.70 -4.35 6.69
N PHE A 127 6.72 -5.61 7.13
CA PHE A 127 7.87 -6.18 7.83
C PHE A 127 9.17 -6.10 7.04
N GLY A 128 9.11 -6.24 5.72
CA GLY A 128 10.27 -6.15 4.84
C GLY A 128 10.64 -4.73 4.37
N ALA A 129 10.04 -3.67 4.92
CA ALA A 129 10.17 -2.30 4.42
C ALA A 129 11.62 -1.78 4.36
N PHE A 130 12.50 -2.27 5.22
CA PHE A 130 13.92 -1.89 5.23
C PHE A 130 14.74 -2.62 4.18
N ASN A 131 14.28 -3.78 3.71
CA ASN A 131 15.02 -4.67 2.82
C ASN A 131 14.48 -4.66 1.39
N ALA A 132 13.16 -4.63 1.23
CA ALA A 132 12.47 -4.61 -0.06
C ALA A 132 11.75 -3.26 -0.22
N ARG A 133 12.19 -2.48 -1.20
CA ARG A 133 11.66 -1.14 -1.45
C ARG A 133 10.36 -1.21 -2.24
N THR A 134 9.50 -0.23 -2.03
CA THR A 134 8.34 0.03 -2.90
C THR A 134 8.79 0.74 -4.18
N GLY A 135 7.92 0.72 -5.19
CA GLY A 135 8.23 1.21 -6.53
C GLY A 135 7.33 2.36 -6.99
N LEU A 136 6.86 2.22 -8.22
CA LEU A 136 6.17 3.29 -8.95
C LEU A 136 4.78 3.63 -8.39
N SER A 137 4.02 2.65 -7.87
CA SER A 137 2.70 2.92 -7.27
C SER A 137 2.83 3.86 -6.07
N HIS A 138 3.81 3.62 -5.21
CA HIS A 138 4.09 4.46 -4.06
C HIS A 138 4.62 5.84 -4.45
N ALA A 139 5.55 5.91 -5.41
CA ALA A 139 6.09 7.19 -5.88
C ALA A 139 4.98 8.09 -6.46
N ILE A 140 4.07 7.54 -7.27
CA ILE A 140 2.87 8.27 -7.75
C ILE A 140 1.98 8.65 -6.56
N GLY A 141 1.76 7.72 -5.63
CA GLY A 141 0.92 7.94 -4.43
C GLY A 141 1.41 9.09 -3.57
N HIS A 142 2.74 9.25 -3.40
CA HIS A 142 3.33 10.40 -2.67
C HIS A 142 2.98 11.73 -3.34
N GLN A 143 3.07 11.79 -4.66
CA GLN A 143 2.75 13.01 -5.40
C GLN A 143 1.24 13.34 -5.36
N LEU A 144 0.38 12.32 -5.49
CA LEU A 144 -1.07 12.48 -5.35
C LEU A 144 -1.46 12.96 -3.95
N GLY A 145 -0.86 12.38 -2.91
CA GLY A 145 -1.07 12.79 -1.53
C GLY A 145 -0.58 14.21 -1.25
N GLY A 146 0.66 14.50 -1.62
CA GLY A 146 1.30 15.79 -1.33
C GLY A 146 0.73 16.97 -2.11
N ARG A 147 0.32 16.77 -3.37
CA ARG A 147 -0.16 17.84 -4.25
C ARG A 147 -1.67 17.99 -4.27
N CYS A 148 -2.39 16.87 -4.25
CA CYS A 148 -3.85 16.87 -4.39
C CYS A 148 -4.58 16.52 -3.10
N GLY A 149 -3.87 16.19 -2.01
CA GLY A 149 -4.48 15.86 -0.72
C GLY A 149 -5.21 14.51 -0.73
N VAL A 150 -4.92 13.62 -1.69
CA VAL A 150 -5.57 12.31 -1.80
C VAL A 150 -5.07 11.41 -0.66
N PRO A 151 -5.97 10.81 0.14
CA PRO A 151 -5.57 9.85 1.18
C PRO A 151 -4.76 8.68 0.61
N HIS A 152 -3.68 8.29 1.28
CA HIS A 152 -2.75 7.25 0.80
C HIS A 152 -3.42 5.92 0.44
N GLY A 153 -4.44 5.49 1.20
CA GLY A 153 -5.21 4.29 0.85
C GLY A 153 -5.89 4.42 -0.51
N GLN A 154 -6.46 5.58 -0.79
CA GLN A 154 -7.17 5.84 -2.05
C GLN A 154 -6.20 5.96 -3.24
N THR A 155 -4.99 6.51 -3.04
CA THR A 155 -3.98 6.54 -4.11
C THR A 155 -3.64 5.13 -4.60
N SER A 156 -3.46 4.18 -3.66
CA SER A 156 -3.21 2.77 -3.99
C SER A 156 -4.39 2.12 -4.71
N CYS A 157 -5.62 2.43 -4.31
CA CYS A 157 -6.82 1.89 -4.97
C CYS A 157 -6.87 2.26 -6.45
N VAL A 158 -6.53 3.50 -6.78
CA VAL A 158 -6.58 3.99 -8.18
C VAL A 158 -5.36 3.53 -8.97
N ILE A 159 -4.15 3.61 -8.40
CA ILE A 159 -2.90 3.52 -9.17
C ILE A 159 -2.37 2.08 -9.29
N LEU A 160 -2.51 1.24 -8.26
CA LEU A 160 -1.89 -0.09 -8.23
C LEU A 160 -2.20 -0.94 -9.48
N PRO A 161 -3.45 -1.08 -9.97
CA PRO A 161 -3.72 -1.91 -11.13
C PRO A 161 -3.02 -1.42 -12.41
N HIS A 162 -2.90 -0.12 -12.59
CA HIS A 162 -2.24 0.49 -13.75
C HIS A 162 -0.72 0.27 -13.70
N VAL A 163 -0.11 0.39 -12.51
CA VAL A 163 1.31 0.12 -12.31
C VAL A 163 1.64 -1.36 -12.46
N MET A 164 0.78 -2.27 -11.97
CA MET A 164 0.92 -3.71 -12.23
C MET A 164 0.93 -4.01 -13.73
N LEU A 165 0.03 -3.37 -14.50
CA LEU A 165 -0.01 -3.54 -15.95
C LEU A 165 1.24 -2.98 -16.62
N PHE A 166 1.72 -1.82 -16.20
CA PHE A 166 2.97 -1.23 -16.68
C PHE A 166 4.18 -2.13 -16.42
N ASN A 167 4.25 -2.76 -15.25
CA ASN A 167 5.34 -3.62 -14.85
C ASN A 167 5.28 -5.03 -15.45
N ALA A 168 4.14 -5.45 -16.01
CA ALA A 168 3.93 -6.81 -16.51
C ALA A 168 5.02 -7.31 -17.47
N PRO A 169 5.54 -6.52 -18.42
CA PRO A 169 6.61 -7.00 -19.32
C PRO A 169 7.92 -7.35 -18.60
N ALA A 170 8.19 -6.77 -17.44
CA ALA A 170 9.43 -6.97 -16.69
C ALA A 170 9.29 -7.87 -15.45
N ALA A 171 8.05 -8.16 -15.04
CA ALA A 171 7.75 -8.91 -13.80
C ALA A 171 6.60 -9.91 -13.99
N ALA A 172 6.41 -10.45 -15.19
CA ALA A 172 5.28 -11.34 -15.49
C ALA A 172 5.25 -12.58 -14.61
N ASP A 173 6.39 -13.20 -14.36
CA ASP A 173 6.56 -14.35 -13.48
C ASP A 173 6.15 -14.04 -12.03
N ARG A 174 6.58 -12.91 -11.51
CA ARG A 174 6.23 -12.46 -10.16
C ARG A 174 4.74 -12.09 -10.06
N LEU A 175 4.19 -11.44 -11.08
CA LEU A 175 2.76 -11.14 -11.16
C LEU A 175 1.90 -12.39 -11.27
N ALA A 176 2.37 -13.45 -11.93
CA ALA A 176 1.68 -14.74 -11.96
C ALA A 176 1.55 -15.33 -10.54
N VAL A 177 2.63 -15.31 -9.75
CA VAL A 177 2.62 -15.77 -8.35
C VAL A 177 1.68 -14.91 -7.48
N ILE A 178 1.67 -13.59 -7.68
CA ILE A 178 0.68 -12.69 -7.04
C ILE A 178 -0.75 -13.13 -7.41
N GLY A 179 -0.97 -13.47 -8.68
CA GLY A 179 -2.26 -13.98 -9.16
C GLY A 179 -2.68 -15.25 -8.43
N GLU A 180 -1.79 -16.22 -8.29
CA GLU A 180 -2.05 -17.46 -7.55
C GLU A 180 -2.42 -17.17 -6.08
N ALA A 181 -1.65 -16.30 -5.43
CA ALA A 181 -1.95 -15.86 -4.06
C ALA A 181 -3.32 -15.18 -3.95
N ALA A 182 -3.73 -14.46 -5.00
CA ALA A 182 -5.04 -13.82 -5.12
C ALA A 182 -6.17 -14.75 -5.62
N GLY A 183 -5.90 -16.06 -5.73
CA GLY A 183 -6.89 -17.07 -6.14
C GLY A 183 -7.10 -17.22 -7.65
N VAL A 184 -6.19 -16.70 -8.47
CA VAL A 184 -6.23 -16.90 -9.93
C VAL A 184 -5.75 -18.31 -10.27
N MET A 185 -6.56 -19.05 -11.02
CA MET A 185 -6.12 -20.32 -11.62
C MET A 185 -5.15 -20.00 -12.77
N THR A 186 -3.89 -20.39 -12.61
CA THR A 186 -2.81 -20.12 -13.59
C THR A 186 -2.48 -21.31 -14.47
N GLU A 187 -2.98 -22.50 -14.11
CA GLU A 187 -2.77 -23.73 -14.87
C GLU A 187 -3.21 -23.57 -16.34
N GLY A 188 -2.32 -23.93 -17.26
CA GLY A 188 -2.57 -23.82 -18.70
C GLY A 188 -2.49 -22.42 -19.29
N LYS A 189 -2.18 -21.39 -18.50
CA LYS A 189 -1.95 -20.02 -18.99
C LYS A 189 -0.48 -19.75 -19.27
N SER A 190 -0.21 -18.86 -20.22
CA SER A 190 1.11 -18.25 -20.33
C SER A 190 1.39 -17.38 -19.11
N THR A 191 2.67 -17.13 -18.83
CA THR A 191 3.07 -16.23 -17.73
C THR A 191 2.49 -14.83 -17.90
N GLU A 192 2.43 -14.32 -19.13
CA GLU A 192 1.86 -13.02 -19.46
C GLU A 192 0.34 -12.98 -19.23
N ASP A 193 -0.36 -14.06 -19.57
CA ASP A 193 -1.81 -14.15 -19.35
C ASP A 193 -2.14 -14.30 -17.86
N ALA A 194 -1.30 -15.02 -17.12
CA ALA A 194 -1.40 -15.11 -15.67
C ALA A 194 -1.17 -13.73 -15.00
N ALA A 195 -0.16 -12.98 -15.44
CA ALA A 195 0.11 -11.62 -14.96
C ALA A 195 -1.07 -10.64 -15.25
N LYS A 196 -1.64 -10.71 -16.46
CA LYS A 196 -2.84 -9.92 -16.81
C LYS A 196 -4.05 -10.32 -15.95
N ALA A 197 -4.21 -11.62 -15.68
CA ALA A 197 -5.29 -12.12 -14.83
C ALA A 197 -5.12 -11.64 -13.37
N ALA A 198 -3.89 -11.63 -12.85
CA ALA A 198 -3.56 -11.09 -11.53
C ALA A 198 -3.98 -9.62 -11.42
N THR A 199 -3.55 -8.79 -12.37
CA THR A 199 -3.90 -7.35 -12.43
C THR A 199 -5.41 -7.14 -12.46
N LYS A 200 -6.13 -7.88 -13.30
CA LYS A 200 -7.60 -7.82 -13.38
C LYS A 200 -8.27 -8.26 -12.07
N THR A 201 -7.69 -9.22 -11.36
CA THR A 201 -8.24 -9.71 -10.09
C THR A 201 -8.07 -8.66 -9.00
N VAL A 202 -6.90 -8.02 -8.90
CA VAL A 202 -6.68 -6.90 -7.98
C VAL A 202 -7.64 -5.74 -8.28
N ALA A 203 -7.78 -5.33 -9.55
CA ALA A 203 -8.71 -4.27 -9.94
C ALA A 203 -10.17 -4.60 -9.57
N ARG A 204 -10.61 -5.86 -9.77
CA ARG A 204 -11.95 -6.31 -9.38
C ARG A 204 -12.14 -6.30 -7.87
N ALA A 205 -11.14 -6.72 -7.10
CA ALA A 205 -11.19 -6.69 -5.64
C ALA A 205 -11.36 -5.25 -5.12
N ILE A 206 -10.58 -4.29 -5.62
CA ILE A 206 -10.69 -2.86 -5.29
C ILE A 206 -12.11 -2.35 -5.56
N LYS A 207 -12.64 -2.62 -6.76
CA LYS A 207 -13.98 -2.20 -7.15
C LYS A 207 -15.07 -2.83 -6.27
N ALA A 208 -14.94 -4.12 -5.96
CA ALA A 208 -15.90 -4.86 -5.13
C ALA A 208 -15.96 -4.34 -3.68
N LEU A 209 -14.88 -3.74 -3.18
CA LEU A 209 -14.81 -3.09 -1.87
C LEU A 209 -15.39 -1.66 -1.86
N GLY A 210 -15.90 -1.16 -2.99
CA GLY A 210 -16.43 0.20 -3.09
C GLY A 210 -15.35 1.29 -3.06
N CYS A 211 -14.07 0.92 -3.26
CA CYS A 211 -12.98 1.87 -3.31
C CYS A 211 -12.96 2.64 -4.64
N PRO A 212 -12.42 3.87 -4.68
CA PRO A 212 -12.27 4.63 -5.92
C PRO A 212 -11.37 3.86 -6.91
N THR A 213 -11.71 3.95 -8.18
CA THR A 213 -11.01 3.28 -9.28
C THR A 213 -10.47 4.26 -10.32
N ARG A 214 -10.80 5.55 -10.18
CA ARG A 214 -10.40 6.64 -11.08
C ARG A 214 -9.87 7.84 -10.31
N LEU A 215 -8.91 8.54 -10.91
CA LEU A 215 -8.35 9.77 -10.33
C LEU A 215 -9.40 10.87 -10.16
N THR A 216 -10.37 10.95 -11.07
CA THR A 216 -11.48 11.91 -10.97
C THR A 216 -12.36 11.69 -9.74
N GLU A 217 -12.51 10.46 -9.28
CA GLU A 217 -13.29 10.12 -8.06
C GLU A 217 -12.63 10.62 -6.77
N VAL A 218 -11.33 10.91 -6.83
CA VAL A 218 -10.54 11.44 -5.70
C VAL A 218 -10.13 12.90 -5.90
N GLY A 219 -10.78 13.60 -6.84
CA GLY A 219 -10.62 15.04 -7.05
C GLY A 219 -9.41 15.48 -7.86
N VAL A 220 -8.71 14.54 -8.52
CA VAL A 220 -7.59 14.84 -9.41
C VAL A 220 -8.12 15.17 -10.82
N THR A 221 -7.56 16.19 -11.44
CA THR A 221 -7.95 16.67 -12.77
C THR A 221 -6.84 16.46 -13.79
N GLU A 222 -7.16 16.60 -15.07
CA GLU A 222 -6.18 16.50 -16.15
C GLU A 222 -5.01 17.49 -15.99
N ALA A 223 -5.28 18.67 -15.43
CA ALA A 223 -4.26 19.70 -15.20
C ALA A 223 -3.18 19.26 -14.18
N ASP A 224 -3.51 18.34 -13.29
CA ASP A 224 -2.61 17.85 -12.25
C ASP A 224 -1.65 16.77 -12.77
N LEU A 225 -1.98 16.09 -13.90
CA LEU A 225 -1.28 14.89 -14.33
C LEU A 225 0.19 15.16 -14.70
N HIS A 226 0.45 16.20 -15.47
CA HIS A 226 1.81 16.52 -15.92
C HIS A 226 2.76 16.87 -14.77
N PRO A 227 2.39 17.77 -13.82
CA PRO A 227 3.19 18.04 -12.63
C PRO A 227 3.45 16.80 -11.75
N ILE A 228 2.46 15.89 -11.63
CA ILE A 228 2.58 14.65 -10.90
C ILE A 228 3.56 13.70 -11.60
N ALA A 229 3.43 13.54 -12.92
CA ALA A 229 4.31 12.67 -13.71
C ALA A 229 5.78 13.10 -13.60
N GLN A 230 6.05 14.40 -13.78
CA GLN A 230 7.40 14.95 -13.65
C GLN A 230 7.97 14.74 -12.26
N ALA A 231 7.23 15.11 -11.21
CA ALA A 231 7.70 14.97 -9.84
C ALA A 231 7.91 13.51 -9.42
N THR A 232 7.04 12.60 -9.89
CA THR A 232 7.23 11.16 -9.68
C THR A 232 8.51 10.64 -10.33
N PHE A 233 8.79 11.09 -11.57
CA PHE A 233 10.00 10.72 -12.28
C PHE A 233 11.27 11.19 -11.54
N ASP A 234 11.25 12.41 -11.01
CA ASP A 234 12.35 13.00 -10.25
C ASP A 234 12.59 12.28 -8.90
N GLU A 235 11.53 11.75 -8.29
CA GLU A 235 11.60 10.98 -7.03
C GLU A 235 12.05 9.53 -7.25
N LEU A 236 11.65 8.91 -8.37
CA LEU A 236 11.86 7.49 -8.61
C LEU A 236 13.34 7.17 -8.85
N ARG A 237 13.96 6.50 -7.86
CA ARG A 237 15.36 6.10 -7.98
C ARG A 237 15.52 4.90 -8.93
N PRO A 238 16.61 4.85 -9.71
CA PRO A 238 16.92 3.69 -10.55
C PRO A 238 16.95 2.40 -9.72
N GLY A 239 16.32 1.34 -10.26
CA GLY A 239 16.30 0.00 -9.63
C GLY A 239 15.26 -0.17 -8.52
N MET A 240 14.37 0.79 -8.29
CA MET A 240 13.25 0.64 -7.35
C MET A 240 12.04 -0.04 -7.99
N ASN A 241 11.85 0.10 -9.29
CA ASN A 241 10.73 -0.47 -10.02
C ASN A 241 11.21 -1.57 -10.97
N PRO A 242 10.49 -2.69 -11.16
CA PRO A 242 10.91 -3.78 -12.05
C PRO A 242 11.15 -3.33 -13.48
N ARG A 243 10.17 -2.64 -14.06
CA ARG A 243 10.30 -1.99 -15.35
C ARG A 243 10.90 -0.60 -15.16
N ARG A 244 12.03 -0.36 -15.80
CA ARG A 244 12.65 0.98 -15.78
C ARG A 244 11.71 1.99 -16.45
N VAL A 245 11.54 3.14 -15.78
CA VAL A 245 10.89 4.32 -16.35
C VAL A 245 11.98 5.17 -17.01
N HIS A 246 11.79 5.52 -18.29
CA HIS A 246 12.79 6.24 -19.09
C HIS A 246 12.54 7.74 -19.15
N ASP A 247 11.28 8.16 -19.09
CA ASP A 247 10.87 9.55 -19.14
C ASP A 247 9.55 9.77 -18.38
N PRO A 248 9.20 11.03 -18.04
CA PRO A 248 7.94 11.33 -17.36
C PRO A 248 6.69 10.98 -18.18
N ASP A 249 6.78 10.90 -19.49
CA ASP A 249 5.62 10.64 -20.35
C ASP A 249 5.10 9.21 -20.16
N GLU A 250 5.95 8.23 -19.82
CA GLU A 250 5.49 6.89 -19.45
C GLU A 250 4.62 6.91 -18.19
N ILE A 251 4.93 7.76 -17.21
CA ILE A 251 4.11 7.95 -15.99
C ILE A 251 2.83 8.71 -16.34
N LEU A 252 2.91 9.71 -17.22
CA LEU A 252 1.75 10.46 -17.69
C LEU A 252 0.72 9.55 -18.36
N GLU A 253 1.15 8.58 -19.17
CA GLU A 253 0.25 7.59 -19.78
C GLU A 253 -0.43 6.69 -18.72
N ILE A 254 0.27 6.30 -17.66
CA ILE A 254 -0.34 5.59 -16.52
C ILE A 254 -1.43 6.45 -15.87
N LEU A 255 -1.14 7.73 -15.61
CA LEU A 255 -2.08 8.65 -14.98
C LEU A 255 -3.30 8.93 -15.86
N LYS A 256 -3.11 9.10 -17.17
CA LYS A 256 -4.21 9.25 -18.15
C LYS A 256 -5.11 8.02 -18.19
N ALA A 257 -4.51 6.83 -18.12
CA ALA A 257 -5.29 5.58 -18.07
C ALA A 257 -6.09 5.43 -16.78
N ALA A 258 -5.66 6.09 -15.71
CA ALA A 258 -6.33 6.10 -14.40
C ALA A 258 -7.32 7.27 -14.24
N LEU A 259 -7.36 8.25 -15.15
CA LEU A 259 -8.25 9.41 -15.09
C LEU A 259 -9.69 9.03 -15.45
#